data_58b5b36048b0afaa13c5276f2a36d551
#
_entry.id   58b5b36048b0afaa13c5276f2a36d551
#
_cell.length_a   1.000
_cell.length_b   1.000
_cell.length_c   1.000
_cell.angle_alpha   90.00
_cell.angle_beta   90.00
_cell.angle_gamma   90.00
#
_symmetry.space_group_name_H-M   'P 1'
#
loop_
_entity.id
_entity.type
_entity.pdbx_description
1 polymer ?
#
loop_
_entity_poly.entity_id
_entity_poly.type
_entity_poly.pdbx_seq_one_letter_code
_entity_poly.pdbx_strand_id
1 'polypeptide(L)'
;MNTALAQQIANEGGVEAWMIAQQHKSLLRFLTCGSVDDGKSTLIGRLLHDTRQIYEDQLSSLHNDSKRHGTQGEKLDLALLVDGLQAEREQGITIDVAYRYFSTEKRKFIIADTPGHEQYTRNMATGASTCDLAILLIDARKGVLDQTRRHSFISTLLGIKHLIVAINKMDLVDYSEETFTRIREDYLTFAEQLPGNLDIRFVPLSALEGDNVASQSESMSWYSGPTLLEVLETVEIQRVVDAQPMRFPVQYVNRPNLDFRGYAGTLASGRLQVGQRVKVLPSGVESNVARIVTFDGDREEAFAGEAITLVLKDEIDISRGDLLLAADEVLPAVQSASVDVVWMAEQPLSPGQSYDIKIAGKKTRARVDGIRYQVDINNLTQREVENLSLNGIGLVDLTFDEPLVLDRYQQNPVTGGLIFIDRLSNVTVGAGMVHEPVSQATAAPSEFSAFELELNALVRRHFPHWGARDLLGDK
;
A
#
# COMPACT_ATOMS: atom_id res chain seq x y z
N MET A 1 -33.80 5.63 -14.50
CA MET A 1 -32.50 6.26 -14.83
C MET A 1 -32.45 7.53 -13.99
N ASN A 2 -31.42 7.68 -13.16
CA ASN A 2 -31.32 8.82 -12.23
C ASN A 2 -31.35 10.13 -13.01
N THR A 3 -32.23 11.06 -12.68
CA THR A 3 -32.46 12.33 -13.41
C THR A 3 -31.14 13.14 -13.52
N ALA A 4 -30.29 13.07 -12.50
CA ALA A 4 -28.97 13.71 -12.47
C ALA A 4 -28.00 13.10 -13.50
N LEU A 5 -27.95 11.77 -13.62
CA LEU A 5 -27.12 11.08 -14.60
C LEU A 5 -27.57 11.34 -16.05
N ALA A 6 -28.91 11.35 -16.27
CA ALA A 6 -29.48 11.68 -17.58
C ALA A 6 -29.13 13.12 -17.99
N GLN A 7 -29.11 14.03 -17.04
CA GLN A 7 -28.76 15.44 -17.26
C GLN A 7 -27.28 15.65 -17.51
N GLN A 8 -26.40 14.91 -16.80
CA GLN A 8 -24.96 14.88 -17.09
C GLN A 8 -24.66 14.35 -18.48
N ILE A 9 -25.27 13.23 -18.87
CA ILE A 9 -25.12 12.65 -20.21
C ILE A 9 -25.56 13.64 -21.31
N ALA A 10 -26.66 14.34 -21.07
CA ALA A 10 -27.17 15.35 -22.01
C ALA A 10 -26.22 16.56 -22.12
N ASN A 11 -25.65 17.02 -21.00
CA ASN A 11 -24.72 18.15 -20.97
C ASN A 11 -23.39 17.86 -21.63
N GLU A 12 -22.94 16.60 -21.62
CA GLU A 12 -21.68 16.16 -22.26
C GLU A 12 -21.84 15.74 -23.74
N GLY A 13 -23.04 15.91 -24.31
CA GLY A 13 -23.28 15.65 -25.74
C GLY A 13 -23.69 14.22 -26.08
N GLY A 14 -24.15 13.46 -25.10
CA GLY A 14 -24.68 12.10 -25.27
C GLY A 14 -23.86 11.02 -24.54
N VAL A 15 -24.35 9.78 -24.60
CA VAL A 15 -23.77 8.65 -23.86
C VAL A 15 -22.32 8.37 -24.23
N GLU A 16 -22.00 8.46 -25.52
CA GLU A 16 -20.66 8.16 -26.04
C GLU A 16 -19.64 9.21 -25.59
N ALA A 17 -19.97 10.49 -25.72
CA ALA A 17 -19.13 11.59 -25.23
C ALA A 17 -18.94 11.54 -23.72
N TRP A 18 -20.01 11.23 -22.95
CA TRP A 18 -19.93 11.02 -21.53
C TRP A 18 -19.03 9.84 -21.15
N MET A 19 -19.10 8.71 -21.85
CA MET A 19 -18.21 7.55 -21.61
C MET A 19 -16.76 7.90 -21.84
N ILE A 20 -16.45 8.62 -22.92
CA ILE A 20 -15.09 9.08 -23.23
C ILE A 20 -14.58 10.03 -22.13
N ALA A 21 -15.38 11.01 -21.72
CA ALA A 21 -15.04 11.92 -20.62
C ALA A 21 -14.78 11.16 -19.31
N GLN A 22 -15.59 10.13 -19.00
CA GLN A 22 -15.37 9.29 -17.83
C GLN A 22 -14.05 8.48 -17.90
N GLN A 23 -13.61 8.04 -19.07
CA GLN A 23 -12.34 7.32 -19.23
C GLN A 23 -11.13 8.20 -18.93
N HIS A 24 -11.20 9.50 -19.19
CA HIS A 24 -10.10 10.45 -18.99
C HIS A 24 -10.03 11.05 -17.57
N LYS A 25 -11.04 10.82 -16.71
CA LYS A 25 -10.99 11.29 -15.32
C LYS A 25 -9.87 10.59 -14.54
N SER A 26 -9.07 11.36 -13.83
CA SER A 26 -8.07 10.82 -12.93
C SER A 26 -8.72 10.02 -11.79
N LEU A 27 -8.01 9.03 -11.28
CA LEU A 27 -8.45 8.19 -10.17
C LEU A 27 -7.59 8.48 -8.94
N LEU A 28 -8.24 8.75 -7.80
CA LEU A 28 -7.60 8.84 -6.50
C LEU A 28 -8.08 7.67 -5.62
N ARG A 29 -7.13 6.93 -5.06
CA ARG A 29 -7.39 5.94 -4.02
C ARG A 29 -7.00 6.52 -2.68
N PHE A 30 -7.92 6.54 -1.73
CA PHE A 30 -7.62 7.00 -0.38
C PHE A 30 -8.25 6.10 0.68
N LEU A 31 -7.62 6.05 1.84
CA LEU A 31 -8.18 5.36 3.00
C LEU A 31 -8.66 6.37 4.04
N THR A 32 -9.63 5.95 4.83
CA THR A 32 -10.00 6.63 6.08
C THR A 32 -9.47 5.82 7.25
N CYS A 33 -8.76 6.46 8.16
CA CYS A 33 -8.23 5.85 9.36
C CYS A 33 -8.32 6.80 10.56
N GLY A 34 -8.19 6.27 11.76
CA GLY A 34 -8.41 6.98 13.02
C GLY A 34 -8.89 6.01 14.08
N SER A 35 -9.06 6.47 15.31
CA SER A 35 -9.53 5.63 16.42
C SER A 35 -10.99 5.21 16.24
N VAL A 36 -11.43 4.28 17.08
CA VAL A 36 -12.86 3.95 17.17
C VAL A 36 -13.63 5.21 17.59
N ASP A 37 -14.79 5.42 17.00
CA ASP A 37 -15.69 6.58 17.22
C ASP A 37 -15.16 7.93 16.74
N ASP A 38 -14.07 8.01 15.98
CA ASP A 38 -13.63 9.29 15.39
C ASP A 38 -14.51 9.74 14.23
N GLY A 39 -15.47 8.90 13.76
CA GLY A 39 -16.48 9.24 12.76
C GLY A 39 -16.10 8.87 11.33
N LYS A 40 -15.28 7.84 11.13
CA LYS A 40 -14.87 7.36 9.79
C LYS A 40 -16.06 7.01 8.89
N SER A 41 -16.93 6.09 9.35
CA SER A 41 -18.10 5.66 8.60
C SER A 41 -19.08 6.81 8.35
N THR A 42 -19.24 7.71 9.34
CA THR A 42 -20.05 8.93 9.18
C THR A 42 -19.49 9.83 8.08
N LEU A 43 -18.17 10.04 8.03
CA LEU A 43 -17.52 10.86 7.01
C LEU A 43 -17.69 10.25 5.60
N ILE A 44 -17.49 8.94 5.47
CA ILE A 44 -17.69 8.25 4.18
C ILE A 44 -19.14 8.36 3.73
N GLY A 45 -20.07 8.09 4.64
CA GLY A 45 -21.49 8.24 4.36
C GLY A 45 -21.88 9.68 3.95
N ARG A 46 -21.27 10.69 4.59
CA ARG A 46 -21.45 12.11 4.26
C ARG A 46 -20.91 12.43 2.86
N LEU A 47 -19.70 11.98 2.52
CA LEU A 47 -19.14 12.16 1.18
C LEU A 47 -20.03 11.55 0.11
N LEU A 48 -20.52 10.31 0.31
CA LEU A 48 -21.42 9.64 -0.63
C LEU A 48 -22.77 10.37 -0.75
N HIS A 49 -23.30 10.89 0.36
CA HIS A 49 -24.55 11.64 0.38
C HIS A 49 -24.39 12.97 -0.38
N ASP A 50 -23.39 13.78 -0.04
CA ASP A 50 -23.24 15.13 -0.57
C ASP A 50 -22.81 15.12 -2.05
N THR A 51 -22.13 14.05 -2.50
CA THR A 51 -21.82 13.82 -3.93
C THR A 51 -22.97 13.17 -4.70
N ARG A 52 -24.13 12.96 -4.08
CA ARG A 52 -25.35 12.38 -4.69
C ARG A 52 -25.14 10.98 -5.29
N GLN A 53 -24.29 10.18 -4.66
CA GLN A 53 -23.99 8.80 -5.11
C GLN A 53 -24.91 7.75 -4.44
N ILE A 54 -25.87 8.18 -3.62
CA ILE A 54 -26.83 7.31 -2.95
C ILE A 54 -28.13 7.29 -3.77
N TYR A 55 -28.61 6.10 -4.09
CA TYR A 55 -29.86 5.93 -4.81
C TYR A 55 -31.08 6.16 -3.89
N GLU A 56 -32.24 6.53 -4.47
CA GLU A 56 -33.46 6.87 -3.73
C GLU A 56 -33.98 5.71 -2.87
N ASP A 57 -33.84 4.47 -3.37
CA ASP A 57 -34.21 3.27 -2.62
C ASP A 57 -33.29 3.05 -1.41
N GLN A 58 -31.99 3.28 -1.56
CA GLN A 58 -31.02 3.24 -0.47
C GLN A 58 -31.27 4.33 0.57
N LEU A 59 -31.60 5.56 0.15
CA LEU A 59 -32.00 6.64 1.06
C LEU A 59 -33.25 6.29 1.84
N SER A 60 -34.24 5.70 1.18
CA SER A 60 -35.49 5.27 1.82
C SER A 60 -35.26 4.16 2.85
N SER A 61 -34.39 3.20 2.53
CA SER A 61 -33.96 2.15 3.47
C SER A 61 -33.21 2.76 4.66
N LEU A 62 -32.28 3.67 4.39
CA LEU A 62 -31.47 4.32 5.40
C LEU A 62 -32.35 5.11 6.40
N HIS A 63 -33.39 5.81 5.93
CA HIS A 63 -34.36 6.48 6.81
C HIS A 63 -35.07 5.51 7.77
N ASN A 64 -35.42 4.32 7.28
CA ASN A 64 -36.07 3.30 8.11
C ASN A 64 -35.09 2.67 9.09
N ASP A 65 -33.87 2.40 8.64
CA ASP A 65 -32.81 1.79 9.46
C ASP A 65 -32.30 2.77 10.52
N SER A 66 -32.17 4.07 10.20
CA SER A 66 -31.80 5.12 11.15
C SER A 66 -32.81 5.24 12.30
N LYS A 67 -34.10 5.03 12.04
CA LYS A 67 -35.13 5.02 13.09
C LYS A 67 -35.09 3.81 13.99
N ARG A 68 -34.56 2.67 13.50
CA ARG A 68 -34.53 1.39 14.24
C ARG A 68 -33.21 1.17 14.97
N HIS A 69 -32.10 1.53 14.33
CA HIS A 69 -30.74 1.21 14.74
C HIS A 69 -29.81 2.43 14.82
N GLY A 70 -30.28 3.62 14.42
CA GLY A 70 -29.45 4.81 14.38
C GLY A 70 -29.03 5.28 15.78
N THR A 71 -27.80 5.78 15.87
CA THR A 71 -27.18 6.30 17.10
C THR A 71 -27.30 7.83 17.20
N GLN A 72 -27.84 8.50 16.17
CA GLN A 72 -27.85 9.96 16.02
C GLN A 72 -29.21 10.62 16.37
N GLY A 73 -30.08 9.94 17.12
CA GLY A 73 -31.40 10.44 17.50
C GLY A 73 -32.31 10.53 16.29
N GLU A 74 -32.88 11.73 16.03
CA GLU A 74 -33.79 11.96 14.89
C GLU A 74 -33.05 12.22 13.57
N LYS A 75 -31.74 12.45 13.60
CA LYS A 75 -30.92 12.70 12.40
C LYS A 75 -30.65 11.41 11.63
N LEU A 76 -30.46 11.58 10.32
CA LEU A 76 -30.08 10.47 9.44
C LEU A 76 -28.69 9.93 9.82
N ASP A 77 -28.63 8.65 10.17
CA ASP A 77 -27.35 8.01 10.51
C ASP A 77 -26.66 7.50 9.23
N LEU A 78 -25.79 8.34 8.68
CA LEU A 78 -25.06 8.05 7.45
C LEU A 78 -24.01 6.94 7.62
N ALA A 79 -23.62 6.58 8.83
CA ALA A 79 -22.70 5.48 9.09
C ALA A 79 -23.31 4.13 8.64
N LEU A 80 -24.63 3.96 8.78
CA LEU A 80 -25.33 2.74 8.36
C LEU A 80 -25.26 2.45 6.85
N LEU A 81 -24.90 3.43 6.02
CA LEU A 81 -24.61 3.22 4.59
C LEU A 81 -23.36 2.40 4.34
N VAL A 82 -22.44 2.46 5.27
CA VAL A 82 -21.09 1.92 5.11
C VAL A 82 -20.97 0.55 5.75
N ASP A 83 -21.68 0.30 6.84
CA ASP A 83 -21.65 -0.95 7.58
C ASP A 83 -22.23 -2.10 6.74
N GLY A 84 -21.34 -2.88 6.14
CA GLY A 84 -21.71 -3.96 5.19
C GLY A 84 -21.99 -5.30 5.85
N LEU A 85 -21.24 -5.65 6.90
CA LEU A 85 -21.37 -6.92 7.60
C LEU A 85 -22.36 -6.83 8.75
N GLN A 86 -23.11 -7.92 8.99
CA GLN A 86 -24.03 -7.96 10.14
C GLN A 86 -23.27 -7.75 11.46
N ALA A 87 -22.07 -8.35 11.59
CA ALA A 87 -21.24 -8.19 12.78
C ALA A 87 -20.77 -6.73 12.98
N GLU A 88 -20.50 -5.99 11.92
CA GLU A 88 -20.17 -4.56 11.98
C GLU A 88 -21.33 -3.73 12.49
N ARG A 89 -22.56 -4.01 11.99
CA ARG A 89 -23.79 -3.34 12.44
C ARG A 89 -24.12 -3.63 13.90
N GLU A 90 -23.91 -4.90 14.34
CA GLU A 90 -24.16 -5.30 15.73
C GLU A 90 -23.15 -4.72 16.72
N GLN A 91 -21.90 -4.57 16.29
CA GLN A 91 -20.81 -4.08 17.15
C GLN A 91 -20.56 -2.57 16.98
N GLY A 92 -21.05 -1.96 15.91
CA GLY A 92 -20.81 -0.55 15.59
C GLY A 92 -19.36 -0.22 15.23
N ILE A 93 -18.59 -1.21 14.72
CA ILE A 93 -17.19 -1.04 14.35
C ILE A 93 -16.93 -1.66 12.97
N THR A 94 -16.04 -1.05 12.19
CA THR A 94 -15.48 -1.65 10.96
C THR A 94 -14.53 -2.79 11.34
N ILE A 95 -14.71 -3.96 10.75
CA ILE A 95 -13.88 -5.16 11.01
C ILE A 95 -12.94 -5.43 9.83
N ASP A 96 -13.46 -5.41 8.62
CA ASP A 96 -12.72 -5.70 7.39
C ASP A 96 -12.58 -4.45 6.52
N VAL A 97 -11.69 -4.50 5.52
CA VAL A 97 -11.54 -3.40 4.56
C VAL A 97 -12.70 -3.44 3.58
N ALA A 98 -13.50 -2.38 3.55
CA ALA A 98 -14.55 -2.19 2.57
C ALA A 98 -14.15 -1.14 1.55
N TYR A 99 -14.34 -1.44 0.26
CA TYR A 99 -14.09 -0.48 -0.80
C TYR A 99 -15.39 0.16 -1.27
N ARG A 100 -15.39 1.50 -1.31
CA ARG A 100 -16.50 2.30 -1.82
C ARG A 100 -16.04 3.16 -2.99
N TYR A 101 -16.95 3.43 -3.89
CA TYR A 101 -16.65 4.13 -5.13
C TYR A 101 -17.58 5.34 -5.26
N PHE A 102 -17.02 6.48 -5.63
CA PHE A 102 -17.80 7.63 -6.03
C PHE A 102 -17.05 8.45 -7.07
N SER A 103 -17.73 9.37 -7.72
CA SER A 103 -17.12 10.27 -8.69
C SER A 103 -17.74 11.65 -8.60
N THR A 104 -16.92 12.66 -8.84
CA THR A 104 -17.37 14.02 -9.10
C THR A 104 -17.22 14.34 -10.59
N GLU A 105 -17.54 15.56 -10.99
CA GLU A 105 -17.28 16.00 -12.35
C GLU A 105 -15.77 15.99 -12.69
N LYS A 106 -14.90 16.21 -11.68
CA LYS A 106 -13.46 16.35 -11.85
C LYS A 106 -12.68 15.04 -11.74
N ARG A 107 -13.10 14.13 -10.83
CA ARG A 107 -12.27 12.99 -10.44
C ARG A 107 -13.10 11.77 -10.04
N LYS A 108 -12.52 10.57 -10.20
CA LYS A 108 -13.02 9.32 -9.63
C LYS A 108 -12.30 8.99 -8.35
N PHE A 109 -13.00 8.33 -7.42
CA PHE A 109 -12.49 8.00 -6.09
C PHE A 109 -12.75 6.54 -5.74
N ILE A 110 -11.77 5.93 -5.10
CA ILE A 110 -11.92 4.66 -4.39
C ILE A 110 -11.58 4.94 -2.93
N ILE A 111 -12.52 4.69 -2.04
CA ILE A 111 -12.34 4.78 -0.60
C ILE A 111 -12.04 3.38 -0.07
N ALA A 112 -10.96 3.22 0.67
CA ALA A 112 -10.74 2.06 1.52
C ALA A 112 -11.17 2.43 2.94
N ASP A 113 -12.33 1.94 3.36
CA ASP A 113 -12.77 2.07 4.75
C ASP A 113 -12.00 1.06 5.59
N THR A 114 -11.27 1.56 6.59
CA THR A 114 -10.39 0.72 7.41
C THR A 114 -10.77 0.74 8.88
N PRO A 115 -10.63 -0.39 9.59
CA PRO A 115 -10.97 -0.48 11.00
C PRO A 115 -10.09 0.43 11.85
N GLY A 116 -10.70 0.99 12.92
CA GLY A 116 -10.02 1.84 13.90
C GLY A 116 -9.44 1.07 15.09
N HIS A 117 -9.84 -0.19 15.29
CA HIS A 117 -9.44 -0.96 16.45
C HIS A 117 -8.07 -1.62 16.24
N GLU A 118 -7.25 -1.63 17.27
CA GLU A 118 -5.87 -2.16 17.24
C GLU A 118 -5.78 -3.61 16.75
N GLN A 119 -6.75 -4.45 17.11
CA GLN A 119 -6.79 -5.86 16.71
C GLN A 119 -6.89 -6.07 15.18
N TYR A 120 -7.36 -5.05 14.46
CA TYR A 120 -7.54 -5.08 13.01
C TYR A 120 -6.48 -4.28 12.24
N THR A 121 -5.32 -4.01 12.85
CA THR A 121 -4.21 -3.28 12.21
C THR A 121 -3.80 -3.90 10.87
N ARG A 122 -3.88 -5.24 10.72
CA ARG A 122 -3.61 -5.91 9.44
C ARG A 122 -4.55 -5.45 8.32
N ASN A 123 -5.83 -5.25 8.62
CA ASN A 123 -6.82 -4.80 7.63
C ASN A 123 -6.56 -3.34 7.25
N MET A 124 -6.20 -2.49 8.23
CA MET A 124 -5.74 -1.12 7.96
C MET A 124 -4.50 -1.10 7.05
N ALA A 125 -3.48 -1.91 7.33
CA ALA A 125 -2.28 -2.01 6.48
C ALA A 125 -2.61 -2.51 5.07
N THR A 126 -3.55 -3.45 4.93
CA THR A 126 -4.04 -3.93 3.63
C THR A 126 -4.70 -2.80 2.83
N GLY A 127 -5.57 -2.00 3.45
CA GLY A 127 -6.18 -0.83 2.81
C GLY A 127 -5.14 0.21 2.40
N ALA A 128 -4.22 0.53 3.31
CA ALA A 128 -3.19 1.54 3.09
C ALA A 128 -2.24 1.17 1.94
N SER A 129 -1.90 -0.12 1.77
CA SER A 129 -0.99 -0.58 0.71
C SER A 129 -1.47 -0.32 -0.73
N THR A 130 -2.74 0.01 -0.90
CA THR A 130 -3.35 0.26 -2.21
C THR A 130 -3.76 1.71 -2.44
N CYS A 131 -3.52 2.58 -1.45
CA CYS A 131 -3.98 3.96 -1.46
C CYS A 131 -2.85 4.96 -1.74
N ASP A 132 -3.22 6.07 -2.39
CA ASP A 132 -2.34 7.17 -2.73
C ASP A 132 -2.34 8.27 -1.63
N LEU A 133 -3.40 8.31 -0.81
CA LEU A 133 -3.65 9.35 0.21
C LEU A 133 -4.33 8.72 1.44
N ALA A 134 -4.04 9.26 2.63
CA ALA A 134 -4.73 8.86 3.87
C ALA A 134 -5.47 10.05 4.50
N ILE A 135 -6.73 9.83 4.87
CA ILE A 135 -7.51 10.75 5.72
C ILE A 135 -7.45 10.22 7.14
N LEU A 136 -6.77 10.95 8.00
CA LEU A 136 -6.61 10.66 9.42
C LEU A 136 -7.65 11.46 10.20
N LEU A 137 -8.65 10.76 10.73
CA LEU A 137 -9.68 11.42 11.56
C LEU A 137 -9.20 11.54 13.00
N ILE A 138 -9.43 12.71 13.58
CA ILE A 138 -9.17 13.03 14.99
C ILE A 138 -10.44 13.62 15.58
N ASP A 139 -10.98 13.03 16.64
CA ASP A 139 -12.07 13.63 17.42
C ASP A 139 -11.54 14.87 18.15
N ALA A 140 -12.09 16.04 17.86
CA ALA A 140 -11.68 17.34 18.41
C ALA A 140 -11.67 17.37 19.95
N ARG A 141 -12.49 16.56 20.60
CA ARG A 141 -12.55 16.45 22.08
C ARG A 141 -11.37 15.67 22.66
N LYS A 142 -10.82 14.70 21.88
CA LYS A 142 -9.80 13.75 22.34
C LYS A 142 -8.38 14.16 21.94
N GLY A 143 -8.21 14.82 20.77
CA GLY A 143 -6.91 15.16 20.22
C GLY A 143 -6.15 13.95 19.67
N VAL A 144 -4.82 14.06 19.54
CA VAL A 144 -3.96 13.04 18.94
C VAL A 144 -3.78 11.84 19.88
N LEU A 145 -4.30 10.69 19.50
CA LEU A 145 -4.26 9.44 20.24
C LEU A 145 -3.18 8.48 19.69
N ASP A 146 -2.85 7.44 20.45
CA ASP A 146 -1.88 6.39 20.04
C ASP A 146 -2.27 5.73 18.71
N GLN A 147 -3.56 5.49 18.48
CA GLN A 147 -4.03 4.94 17.20
C GLN A 147 -3.83 5.92 16.03
N THR A 148 -4.00 7.22 16.26
CA THR A 148 -3.71 8.24 15.24
C THR A 148 -2.23 8.18 14.84
N ARG A 149 -1.34 8.07 15.84
CA ARG A 149 0.12 7.94 15.63
C ARG A 149 0.47 6.65 14.88
N ARG A 150 -0.11 5.52 15.29
CA ARG A 150 0.08 4.21 14.65
C ARG A 150 -0.36 4.23 13.20
N HIS A 151 -1.55 4.74 12.92
CA HIS A 151 -2.09 4.80 11.56
C HIS A 151 -1.28 5.74 10.67
N SER A 152 -0.82 6.88 11.19
CA SER A 152 0.09 7.78 10.48
C SER A 152 1.39 7.08 10.12
N PHE A 153 2.02 6.39 11.09
CA PHE A 153 3.28 5.69 10.87
C PHE A 153 3.13 4.54 9.86
N ILE A 154 2.10 3.70 9.97
CA ILE A 154 1.86 2.61 9.03
C ILE A 154 1.59 3.17 7.62
N SER A 155 0.79 4.22 7.49
CA SER A 155 0.50 4.85 6.20
C SER A 155 1.77 5.36 5.52
N THR A 156 2.64 6.04 6.26
CA THR A 156 3.91 6.55 5.72
C THR A 156 4.92 5.45 5.42
N LEU A 157 4.98 4.41 6.24
CA LEU A 157 5.81 3.22 6.02
C LEU A 157 5.40 2.50 4.72
N LEU A 158 4.10 2.45 4.44
CA LEU A 158 3.52 1.91 3.21
C LEU A 158 3.60 2.86 2.00
N GLY A 159 4.31 3.98 2.13
CA GLY A 159 4.64 4.88 1.03
C GLY A 159 3.62 5.98 0.75
N ILE A 160 2.58 6.15 1.58
CA ILE A 160 1.64 7.25 1.45
C ILE A 160 2.32 8.56 1.87
N LYS A 161 2.34 9.52 0.96
CA LYS A 161 2.98 10.83 1.16
C LYS A 161 1.99 11.96 1.43
N HIS A 162 0.73 11.78 1.05
CA HIS A 162 -0.34 12.77 1.20
C HIS A 162 -1.23 12.40 2.37
N LEU A 163 -1.20 13.20 3.42
CA LEU A 163 -1.99 13.02 4.63
C LEU A 163 -2.98 14.18 4.78
N ILE A 164 -4.25 13.88 4.93
CA ILE A 164 -5.26 14.85 5.34
C ILE A 164 -5.62 14.55 6.80
N VAL A 165 -5.29 15.44 7.69
CA VAL A 165 -5.68 15.38 9.10
C VAL A 165 -7.02 16.08 9.23
N ALA A 166 -8.09 15.28 9.28
CA ALA A 166 -9.46 15.73 9.43
C ALA A 166 -9.80 15.83 10.93
N ILE A 167 -9.79 17.06 11.47
CA ILE A 167 -10.18 17.30 12.86
C ILE A 167 -11.70 17.36 12.89
N ASN A 168 -12.29 16.22 13.26
CA ASN A 168 -13.73 15.96 13.18
C ASN A 168 -14.45 16.27 14.50
N LYS A 169 -15.77 16.39 14.42
CA LYS A 169 -16.67 16.71 15.53
C LYS A 169 -16.42 18.12 16.12
N MET A 170 -16.10 19.05 15.24
CA MET A 170 -15.93 20.46 15.63
C MET A 170 -17.19 21.05 16.25
N ASP A 171 -18.36 20.52 15.88
CA ASP A 171 -19.67 20.83 16.47
C ASP A 171 -19.75 20.54 17.97
N LEU A 172 -18.97 19.58 18.49
CA LEU A 172 -18.96 19.20 19.90
C LEU A 172 -17.93 20.00 20.75
N VAL A 173 -17.21 20.90 20.12
CA VAL A 173 -16.24 21.82 20.76
C VAL A 173 -16.51 23.28 20.36
N ASP A 174 -17.79 23.61 20.07
CA ASP A 174 -18.26 24.93 19.70
C ASP A 174 -17.46 25.54 18.54
N TYR A 175 -17.03 24.72 17.58
CA TYR A 175 -16.25 25.12 16.38
C TYR A 175 -14.99 25.94 16.70
N SER A 176 -14.34 25.66 17.85
CA SER A 176 -13.23 26.41 18.42
C SER A 176 -11.96 26.38 17.56
N GLU A 177 -11.50 27.54 17.11
CA GLU A 177 -10.21 27.73 16.43
C GLU A 177 -9.02 27.34 17.33
N GLU A 178 -9.09 27.64 18.64
CA GLU A 178 -8.04 27.31 19.59
C GLU A 178 -7.87 25.78 19.69
N THR A 179 -8.97 25.04 19.75
CA THR A 179 -8.95 23.58 19.78
C THR A 179 -8.32 23.01 18.50
N PHE A 180 -8.70 23.53 17.33
CA PHE A 180 -8.12 23.15 16.06
C PHE A 180 -6.62 23.41 16.03
N THR A 181 -6.18 24.61 16.40
CA THR A 181 -4.78 25.02 16.36
C THR A 181 -3.92 24.14 17.28
N ARG A 182 -4.37 23.90 18.51
CA ARG A 182 -3.69 23.01 19.47
C ARG A 182 -3.50 21.59 18.90
N ILE A 183 -4.55 20.97 18.37
CA ILE A 183 -4.46 19.61 17.81
C ILE A 183 -3.54 19.58 16.58
N ARG A 184 -3.58 20.62 15.74
CA ARG A 184 -2.70 20.77 14.59
C ARG A 184 -1.23 20.83 15.01
N GLU A 185 -0.89 21.63 16.00
CA GLU A 185 0.47 21.77 16.55
C GLU A 185 0.95 20.45 17.18
N ASP A 186 0.12 19.79 18.00
CA ASP A 186 0.41 18.48 18.58
C ASP A 186 0.71 17.43 17.51
N TYR A 187 -0.09 17.41 16.43
CA TYR A 187 0.13 16.48 15.34
C TYR A 187 1.41 16.80 14.54
N LEU A 188 1.68 18.07 14.24
CA LEU A 188 2.89 18.49 13.52
C LEU A 188 4.15 18.11 14.28
N THR A 189 4.18 18.32 15.61
CA THR A 189 5.30 17.91 16.47
C THR A 189 5.57 16.40 16.38
N PHE A 190 4.52 15.59 16.34
CA PHE A 190 4.66 14.16 16.12
C PHE A 190 5.12 13.86 14.68
N ALA A 191 4.57 14.54 13.68
CA ALA A 191 4.81 14.26 12.27
C ALA A 191 6.25 14.57 11.82
N GLU A 192 6.99 15.44 12.53
CA GLU A 192 8.42 15.67 12.29
C GLU A 192 9.28 14.41 12.38
N GLN A 193 8.80 13.40 13.10
CA GLN A 193 9.50 12.13 13.30
C GLN A 193 9.07 11.05 12.28
N LEU A 194 8.04 11.31 11.47
CA LEU A 194 7.57 10.38 10.45
C LEU A 194 8.56 10.30 9.27
N PRO A 195 8.72 9.10 8.68
CA PRO A 195 9.65 8.95 7.56
C PRO A 195 9.14 9.65 6.28
N GLY A 196 10.05 10.25 5.53
CA GLY A 196 9.81 10.80 4.20
C GLY A 196 9.42 12.29 4.18
N ASN A 197 9.21 12.81 2.99
CA ASN A 197 8.71 14.17 2.78
C ASN A 197 7.19 14.11 2.59
N LEU A 198 6.43 14.59 3.58
CA LEU A 198 4.99 14.44 3.65
C LEU A 198 4.28 15.76 3.29
N ASP A 199 3.23 15.68 2.45
CA ASP A 199 2.24 16.74 2.25
C ASP A 199 1.11 16.54 3.27
N ILE A 200 1.11 17.34 4.33
CA ILE A 200 0.15 17.25 5.42
C ILE A 200 -0.80 18.44 5.36
N ARG A 201 -2.09 18.15 5.20
CA ARG A 201 -3.15 19.17 5.16
C ARG A 201 -4.11 18.98 6.31
N PHE A 202 -4.58 20.07 6.89
CA PHE A 202 -5.51 20.04 8.02
C PHE A 202 -6.86 20.62 7.61
N VAL A 203 -7.94 19.90 7.91
CA VAL A 203 -9.30 20.33 7.63
C VAL A 203 -10.12 20.18 8.92
N PRO A 204 -10.60 21.29 9.51
CA PRO A 204 -11.59 21.22 10.59
C PRO A 204 -12.96 20.91 9.99
N LEU A 205 -13.65 19.90 10.49
CA LEU A 205 -14.93 19.51 9.92
C LEU A 205 -15.91 18.93 10.97
N SER A 206 -17.18 18.87 10.61
CA SER A 206 -18.18 18.02 11.24
C SER A 206 -18.75 17.07 10.19
N ALA A 207 -18.40 15.79 10.27
CA ALA A 207 -18.93 14.77 9.37
C ALA A 207 -20.43 14.59 9.55
N LEU A 208 -20.95 14.82 10.78
CA LEU A 208 -22.38 14.71 11.10
C LEU A 208 -23.19 15.87 10.49
N GLU A 209 -22.74 17.10 10.64
CA GLU A 209 -23.43 18.29 10.17
C GLU A 209 -23.12 18.61 8.70
N GLY A 210 -21.96 18.14 8.18
CA GLY A 210 -21.48 18.36 6.81
C GLY A 210 -20.55 19.56 6.67
N ASP A 211 -20.22 20.22 7.79
CA ASP A 211 -19.33 21.39 7.80
C ASP A 211 -17.96 21.07 7.25
N ASN A 212 -17.48 21.84 6.28
CA ASN A 212 -16.21 21.70 5.57
C ASN A 212 -15.95 20.32 4.93
N VAL A 213 -17.00 19.49 4.73
CA VAL A 213 -16.88 18.23 3.99
C VAL A 213 -16.97 18.49 2.49
N ALA A 214 -18.13 18.89 1.98
CA ALA A 214 -18.33 19.25 0.56
C ALA A 214 -18.59 20.76 0.36
N SER A 215 -19.07 21.44 1.38
CA SER A 215 -19.33 22.89 1.39
C SER A 215 -18.65 23.55 2.58
N GLN A 216 -18.31 24.82 2.42
CA GLN A 216 -17.73 25.65 3.49
C GLN A 216 -18.71 25.78 4.66
N SER A 217 -18.16 25.74 5.88
CA SER A 217 -18.94 25.92 7.11
C SER A 217 -19.21 27.41 7.38
N GLU A 218 -20.44 27.76 7.70
CA GLU A 218 -20.77 29.07 8.20
C GLU A 218 -20.37 29.29 9.67
N SER A 219 -20.25 28.17 10.42
CA SER A 219 -19.87 28.18 11.85
C SER A 219 -18.39 28.31 12.08
N MET A 220 -17.55 28.03 11.06
CA MET A 220 -16.08 28.14 11.13
C MET A 220 -15.56 29.23 10.20
N SER A 221 -16.06 30.46 10.37
CA SER A 221 -15.65 31.63 9.54
C SER A 221 -14.17 31.97 9.64
N TRP A 222 -13.47 31.51 10.65
CA TRP A 222 -12.01 31.63 10.84
C TRP A 222 -11.21 30.71 9.91
N TYR A 223 -11.83 29.64 9.38
CA TYR A 223 -11.19 28.72 8.46
C TYR A 223 -11.39 29.16 7.01
N SER A 224 -10.33 29.58 6.35
CA SER A 224 -10.33 30.03 4.95
C SER A 224 -9.74 28.99 3.99
N GLY A 225 -9.41 27.80 4.48
CA GLY A 225 -8.87 26.70 3.67
C GLY A 225 -9.92 25.99 2.82
N PRO A 226 -9.53 25.06 1.95
CA PRO A 226 -10.44 24.29 1.12
C PRO A 226 -11.24 23.29 1.96
N THR A 227 -12.42 22.90 1.46
CA THR A 227 -13.20 21.78 2.01
C THR A 227 -12.46 20.45 1.77
N LEU A 228 -12.85 19.40 2.49
CA LEU A 228 -12.27 18.08 2.30
C LEU A 228 -12.41 17.60 0.84
N LEU A 229 -13.59 17.76 0.24
CA LEU A 229 -13.85 17.36 -1.14
C LEU A 229 -12.99 18.16 -2.13
N GLU A 230 -12.83 19.47 -1.93
CA GLU A 230 -11.93 20.29 -2.76
C GLU A 230 -10.47 19.84 -2.68
N VAL A 231 -9.98 19.46 -1.48
CA VAL A 231 -8.64 18.87 -1.34
C VAL A 231 -8.52 17.58 -2.13
N LEU A 232 -9.49 16.66 -2.00
CA LEU A 232 -9.49 15.38 -2.71
C LEU A 232 -9.56 15.55 -4.24
N GLU A 233 -10.28 16.55 -4.74
CA GLU A 233 -10.39 16.86 -6.16
C GLU A 233 -9.12 17.46 -6.76
N THR A 234 -8.35 18.21 -5.96
CA THR A 234 -7.23 19.04 -6.45
C THR A 234 -5.85 18.50 -6.10
N VAL A 235 -5.73 17.56 -5.15
CA VAL A 235 -4.43 16.99 -4.79
C VAL A 235 -3.79 16.29 -5.99
N GLU A 236 -2.57 16.67 -6.31
CA GLU A 236 -1.77 16.03 -7.36
C GLU A 236 -0.95 14.88 -6.77
N ILE A 237 -1.24 13.67 -7.21
CA ILE A 237 -0.49 12.49 -6.80
C ILE A 237 0.66 12.26 -7.77
N GLN A 238 1.85 12.61 -7.34
CA GLN A 238 3.07 12.26 -8.06
C GLN A 238 3.44 10.81 -7.75
N ARG A 239 3.23 9.93 -8.72
CA ARG A 239 3.66 8.53 -8.59
C ARG A 239 5.16 8.44 -8.80
N VAL A 240 5.88 8.12 -7.75
CA VAL A 240 7.34 7.91 -7.80
C VAL A 240 7.73 6.91 -8.89
N VAL A 241 6.89 5.90 -9.10
CA VAL A 241 7.13 4.81 -10.05
C VAL A 241 7.19 5.26 -11.53
N ASP A 242 6.57 6.39 -11.88
CA ASP A 242 6.58 6.87 -13.26
C ASP A 242 7.99 7.33 -13.72
N ALA A 243 8.80 7.85 -12.79
CA ALA A 243 10.17 8.29 -13.02
C ALA A 243 11.23 7.21 -12.72
N GLN A 244 10.82 6.06 -12.21
CA GLN A 244 11.73 4.94 -11.90
C GLN A 244 12.08 4.14 -13.17
N PRO A 245 13.18 3.39 -13.16
CA PRO A 245 13.52 2.44 -14.21
C PRO A 245 12.38 1.42 -14.45
N MET A 246 12.30 0.92 -15.67
CA MET A 246 11.27 -0.02 -16.09
C MET A 246 11.32 -1.32 -15.29
N ARG A 247 10.18 -1.73 -14.72
CA ARG A 247 9.95 -3.01 -14.04
C ARG A 247 8.67 -3.66 -14.55
N PHE A 248 8.81 -4.82 -15.15
CA PHE A 248 7.67 -5.61 -15.60
C PHE A 248 7.72 -7.02 -15.00
N PRO A 249 7.08 -7.24 -13.83
CA PRO A 249 6.97 -8.58 -13.25
C PRO A 249 5.97 -9.42 -14.04
N VAL A 250 6.38 -10.61 -14.46
CA VAL A 250 5.54 -11.56 -15.20
C VAL A 250 4.55 -12.21 -14.23
N GLN A 251 3.27 -11.99 -14.47
CA GLN A 251 2.19 -12.56 -13.66
C GLN A 251 1.61 -13.84 -14.28
N TYR A 252 1.61 -13.93 -15.61
CA TYR A 252 1.05 -15.05 -16.33
C TYR A 252 1.72 -15.20 -17.71
N VAL A 253 1.98 -16.45 -18.12
CA VAL A 253 2.44 -16.78 -19.48
C VAL A 253 1.25 -17.24 -20.30
N ASN A 254 0.88 -16.48 -21.32
CA ASN A 254 -0.27 -16.72 -22.17
C ASN A 254 0.18 -17.39 -23.50
N ARG A 255 -0.24 -18.63 -23.71
CA ARG A 255 0.04 -19.39 -24.94
C ARG A 255 -1.23 -20.08 -25.45
N PRO A 256 -2.21 -19.33 -26.01
CA PRO A 256 -3.49 -19.89 -26.45
C PRO A 256 -3.35 -20.79 -27.67
N ASN A 257 -2.30 -20.63 -28.50
CA ASN A 257 -2.00 -21.42 -29.68
C ASN A 257 -0.49 -21.46 -29.94
N LEU A 258 -0.06 -22.10 -31.02
CA LEU A 258 1.38 -22.23 -31.37
C LEU A 258 2.01 -20.92 -31.88
N ASP A 259 1.20 -20.00 -32.40
CA ASP A 259 1.67 -18.77 -33.06
C ASP A 259 1.71 -17.57 -32.09
N PHE A 260 1.25 -17.73 -30.84
CA PHE A 260 1.23 -16.66 -29.86
C PHE A 260 1.84 -17.11 -28.52
N ARG A 261 2.87 -16.41 -28.09
CA ARG A 261 3.44 -16.51 -26.75
C ARG A 261 3.55 -15.11 -26.16
N GLY A 262 2.74 -14.83 -25.15
CA GLY A 262 2.69 -13.53 -24.49
C GLY A 262 2.95 -13.64 -22.98
N TYR A 263 3.56 -12.61 -22.43
CA TYR A 263 3.89 -12.49 -21.02
C TYR A 263 3.01 -11.38 -20.45
N ALA A 264 1.99 -11.77 -19.69
CA ALA A 264 1.04 -10.84 -19.11
C ALA A 264 1.50 -10.36 -17.73
N GLY A 265 1.29 -9.08 -17.47
CA GLY A 265 1.63 -8.44 -16.20
C GLY A 265 1.16 -6.98 -16.16
N THR A 266 1.44 -6.33 -15.05
CA THR A 266 1.27 -4.87 -14.89
C THR A 266 2.64 -4.24 -14.88
N LEU A 267 2.84 -3.19 -15.69
CA LEU A 267 4.09 -2.43 -15.67
C LEU A 267 4.21 -1.72 -14.31
N ALA A 268 5.12 -2.19 -13.48
CA ALA A 268 5.25 -1.72 -12.10
C ALA A 268 5.88 -0.33 -12.00
N SER A 269 6.80 0.00 -12.92
CA SER A 269 7.43 1.32 -13.01
C SER A 269 7.98 1.60 -14.40
N GLY A 270 8.21 2.88 -14.67
CA GLY A 270 8.83 3.37 -15.88
C GLY A 270 7.93 3.29 -17.12
N ARG A 271 8.57 3.23 -18.26
CA ARG A 271 7.96 3.21 -19.60
C ARG A 271 8.53 2.07 -20.41
N LEU A 272 7.71 1.47 -21.24
CA LEU A 272 8.07 0.40 -22.16
C LEU A 272 7.60 0.73 -23.57
N GLN A 273 8.44 0.44 -24.59
CA GLN A 273 8.16 0.71 -25.99
C GLN A 273 8.39 -0.52 -26.86
N VAL A 274 7.66 -0.61 -27.97
CA VAL A 274 7.92 -1.60 -29.03
C VAL A 274 9.33 -1.38 -29.58
N GLY A 275 10.08 -2.47 -29.79
CA GLY A 275 11.47 -2.43 -30.22
C GLY A 275 12.50 -2.29 -29.10
N GLN A 276 12.09 -1.92 -27.88
CA GLN A 276 12.99 -1.78 -26.75
C GLN A 276 13.67 -3.11 -26.42
N ARG A 277 14.99 -3.05 -26.15
CA ARG A 277 15.76 -4.20 -25.68
C ARG A 277 15.53 -4.41 -24.20
N VAL A 278 15.15 -5.62 -23.82
CA VAL A 278 14.82 -6.02 -22.44
C VAL A 278 15.65 -7.21 -22.00
N LYS A 279 15.87 -7.31 -20.71
CA LYS A 279 16.56 -8.41 -20.03
C LYS A 279 15.61 -9.08 -19.04
N VAL A 280 15.63 -10.39 -19.00
CA VAL A 280 14.84 -11.21 -18.07
C VAL A 280 15.71 -11.60 -16.89
N LEU A 281 15.25 -11.35 -15.68
CA LEU A 281 15.94 -11.81 -14.46
C LEU A 281 15.13 -12.90 -13.77
N PRO A 282 15.78 -13.92 -13.19
CA PRO A 282 17.21 -14.00 -12.92
C PRO A 282 18.08 -14.57 -14.06
N SER A 283 17.49 -15.04 -15.18
CA SER A 283 18.24 -15.74 -16.23
C SER A 283 19.28 -14.88 -16.95
N GLY A 284 19.09 -13.56 -17.00
CA GLY A 284 19.95 -12.63 -17.74
C GLY A 284 19.78 -12.66 -19.25
N VAL A 285 18.85 -13.46 -19.78
CA VAL A 285 18.59 -13.57 -21.22
C VAL A 285 17.95 -12.28 -21.73
N GLU A 286 18.37 -11.83 -22.90
CA GLU A 286 17.90 -10.59 -23.53
C GLU A 286 17.09 -10.87 -24.77
N SER A 287 16.12 -10.00 -25.05
CA SER A 287 15.31 -9.98 -26.28
C SER A 287 14.80 -8.57 -26.56
N ASN A 288 14.07 -8.40 -27.65
CA ASN A 288 13.40 -7.13 -27.97
C ASN A 288 11.89 -7.30 -27.86
N VAL A 289 11.21 -6.23 -27.44
CA VAL A 289 9.75 -6.16 -27.44
C VAL A 289 9.25 -6.14 -28.89
N ALA A 290 8.49 -7.15 -29.28
CA ALA A 290 7.89 -7.23 -30.60
C ALA A 290 6.52 -6.53 -30.63
N ARG A 291 5.68 -6.73 -29.58
CA ARG A 291 4.33 -6.16 -29.49
C ARG A 291 3.97 -5.90 -28.04
N ILE A 292 3.16 -4.87 -27.80
CA ILE A 292 2.48 -4.58 -26.54
C ILE A 292 0.99 -4.74 -26.80
N VAL A 293 0.39 -5.83 -26.29
CA VAL A 293 -1.00 -6.20 -26.52
C VAL A 293 -1.86 -5.82 -25.35
N THR A 294 -2.96 -5.12 -25.59
CA THR A 294 -3.98 -4.76 -24.60
C THR A 294 -5.35 -5.27 -25.04
N PHE A 295 -6.37 -5.08 -24.20
CA PHE A 295 -7.76 -5.44 -24.54
C PHE A 295 -8.25 -4.66 -25.77
N ASP A 296 -7.84 -3.40 -25.92
CA ASP A 296 -8.26 -2.51 -27.01
C ASP A 296 -7.40 -2.65 -28.28
N GLY A 297 -6.43 -3.57 -28.27
CA GLY A 297 -5.52 -3.82 -29.39
C GLY A 297 -4.06 -3.59 -29.05
N ASP A 298 -3.22 -3.58 -30.08
CA ASP A 298 -1.77 -3.36 -29.95
C ASP A 298 -1.47 -1.87 -29.73
N ARG A 299 -0.44 -1.61 -28.89
CA ARG A 299 0.04 -0.26 -28.58
C ARG A 299 1.54 -0.15 -28.84
N GLU A 300 2.01 1.06 -29.16
CA GLU A 300 3.43 1.35 -29.37
C GLU A 300 4.19 1.51 -28.06
N GLU A 301 3.48 1.90 -27.00
CA GLU A 301 4.07 2.14 -25.67
C GLU A 301 3.11 1.84 -24.54
N ALA A 302 3.68 1.60 -23.36
CA ALA A 302 2.95 1.42 -22.10
C ALA A 302 3.63 2.15 -20.96
N PHE A 303 2.85 2.54 -19.94
CA PHE A 303 3.27 3.31 -18.79
C PHE A 303 3.01 2.54 -17.48
N ALA A 304 3.67 2.97 -16.41
CA ALA A 304 3.49 2.40 -15.09
C ALA A 304 1.99 2.32 -14.69
N GLY A 305 1.59 1.17 -14.15
CA GLY A 305 0.21 0.88 -13.76
C GLY A 305 -0.65 0.25 -14.84
N GLU A 306 -0.21 0.18 -16.09
CA GLU A 306 -0.97 -0.44 -17.18
C GLU A 306 -0.80 -1.96 -17.20
N ALA A 307 -1.93 -2.68 -17.32
CA ALA A 307 -1.97 -4.12 -17.50
C ALA A 307 -1.81 -4.44 -18.99
N ILE A 308 -0.74 -5.15 -19.34
CA ILE A 308 -0.36 -5.45 -20.70
C ILE A 308 0.08 -6.91 -20.89
N THR A 309 0.10 -7.37 -22.12
CA THR A 309 0.74 -8.62 -22.53
C THR A 309 1.87 -8.32 -23.50
N LEU A 310 3.10 -8.65 -23.11
CA LEU A 310 4.28 -8.49 -23.95
C LEU A 310 4.48 -9.70 -24.84
N VAL A 311 4.77 -9.44 -26.10
CA VAL A 311 5.31 -10.44 -27.04
C VAL A 311 6.75 -10.04 -27.35
N LEU A 312 7.67 -10.98 -27.22
CA LEU A 312 9.08 -10.78 -27.52
C LEU A 312 9.43 -11.32 -28.91
N LYS A 313 10.53 -10.83 -29.48
CA LYS A 313 11.01 -11.30 -30.81
C LYS A 313 11.48 -12.74 -30.76
N ASP A 314 12.11 -13.12 -29.65
CA ASP A 314 12.73 -14.43 -29.49
C ASP A 314 11.87 -15.29 -28.56
N GLU A 315 11.76 -16.58 -28.85
CA GLU A 315 11.18 -17.55 -27.93
C GLU A 315 12.18 -17.90 -26.82
N ILE A 316 12.14 -17.13 -25.75
CA ILE A 316 12.98 -17.35 -24.57
C ILE A 316 12.15 -17.91 -23.41
N ASP A 317 12.83 -18.60 -22.49
CA ASP A 317 12.15 -19.19 -21.36
C ASP A 317 11.94 -18.16 -20.26
N ILE A 318 10.67 -17.84 -20.01
CA ILE A 318 10.22 -16.89 -19.00
C ILE A 318 9.05 -17.51 -18.25
N SER A 319 9.11 -17.43 -16.93
CA SER A 319 8.11 -17.96 -16.03
C SER A 319 7.41 -16.88 -15.21
N ARG A 320 6.28 -17.23 -14.62
CA ARG A 320 5.63 -16.36 -13.62
C ARG A 320 6.60 -16.07 -12.47
N GLY A 321 6.72 -14.79 -12.12
CA GLY A 321 7.61 -14.29 -11.08
C GLY A 321 8.98 -13.83 -11.57
N ASP A 322 9.30 -14.05 -12.86
CA ASP A 322 10.45 -13.41 -13.48
C ASP A 322 10.21 -11.92 -13.68
N LEU A 323 11.28 -11.14 -13.72
CA LEU A 323 11.24 -9.70 -13.87
C LEU A 323 11.92 -9.29 -15.19
N LEU A 324 11.21 -8.51 -16.02
CA LEU A 324 11.82 -7.86 -17.17
C LEU A 324 12.20 -6.42 -16.81
N LEU A 325 13.38 -6.01 -17.25
CA LEU A 325 13.93 -4.65 -17.12
C LEU A 325 14.65 -4.23 -18.40
N ALA A 326 15.03 -2.96 -18.52
CA ALA A 326 15.83 -2.49 -19.64
C ALA A 326 17.17 -3.23 -19.70
N ALA A 327 17.64 -3.60 -20.89
CA ALA A 327 18.81 -4.49 -21.04
C ALA A 327 20.13 -3.89 -20.51
N ASP A 328 20.24 -2.57 -20.51
CA ASP A 328 21.39 -1.81 -20.01
C ASP A 328 21.39 -1.63 -18.49
N GLU A 329 20.30 -2.01 -17.82
CA GLU A 329 20.17 -1.86 -16.38
C GLU A 329 20.81 -3.04 -15.63
N VAL A 330 21.44 -2.73 -14.50
CA VAL A 330 22.06 -3.73 -13.62
C VAL A 330 21.29 -3.77 -12.30
N LEU A 331 20.54 -4.84 -12.09
CA LEU A 331 19.87 -5.11 -10.84
C LEU A 331 20.29 -6.50 -10.36
N PRO A 332 21.12 -6.59 -9.31
CA PRO A 332 21.62 -7.87 -8.84
C PRO A 332 20.52 -8.68 -8.15
N ALA A 333 20.56 -9.98 -8.32
CA ALA A 333 19.82 -10.90 -7.46
C ALA A 333 20.53 -11.01 -6.11
N VAL A 334 19.78 -10.89 -5.03
CA VAL A 334 20.29 -10.89 -3.65
C VAL A 334 19.71 -12.06 -2.87
N GLN A 335 20.49 -12.58 -1.91
CA GLN A 335 20.08 -13.70 -1.07
C GLN A 335 19.64 -13.24 0.32
N SER A 336 19.82 -11.98 0.65
CA SER A 336 19.39 -11.40 1.93
C SER A 336 18.92 -9.95 1.76
N ALA A 337 18.07 -9.52 2.68
CA ALA A 337 17.61 -8.14 2.74
C ALA A 337 17.26 -7.76 4.19
N SER A 338 17.39 -6.47 4.52
CA SER A 338 16.69 -5.91 5.67
C SER A 338 15.32 -5.44 5.25
N VAL A 339 14.30 -5.73 6.05
CA VAL A 339 12.90 -5.54 5.73
C VAL A 339 12.18 -4.88 6.90
N ASP A 340 11.51 -3.77 6.66
CA ASP A 340 10.55 -3.21 7.61
C ASP A 340 9.31 -4.11 7.64
N VAL A 341 8.96 -4.62 8.82
CA VAL A 341 7.89 -5.61 8.98
C VAL A 341 6.77 -5.05 9.85
N VAL A 342 5.54 -5.21 9.40
CA VAL A 342 4.33 -5.09 10.21
C VAL A 342 3.85 -6.50 10.52
N TRP A 343 3.99 -6.92 11.78
CA TRP A 343 3.61 -8.27 12.19
C TRP A 343 2.13 -8.36 12.53
N MET A 344 1.45 -9.41 12.06
CA MET A 344 -0.01 -9.50 12.06
C MET A 344 -0.55 -10.78 12.72
N ALA A 345 0.33 -11.60 13.31
CA ALA A 345 -0.07 -12.85 13.97
C ALA A 345 0.11 -12.76 15.49
N GLU A 346 -0.70 -13.53 16.22
CA GLU A 346 -0.58 -13.66 17.68
C GLU A 346 0.73 -14.33 18.10
N GLN A 347 1.16 -15.35 17.31
CA GLN A 347 2.46 -15.95 17.50
C GLN A 347 3.55 -14.93 17.11
N PRO A 348 4.46 -14.58 18.02
CA PRO A 348 5.51 -13.61 17.72
C PRO A 348 6.46 -14.07 16.62
N LEU A 349 6.93 -13.14 15.80
CA LEU A 349 8.04 -13.39 14.88
C LEU A 349 9.33 -13.46 15.69
N SER A 350 10.08 -14.54 15.48
CA SER A 350 11.33 -14.81 16.23
C SER A 350 12.47 -15.16 15.27
N PRO A 351 13.71 -14.84 15.63
CA PRO A 351 14.91 -15.30 14.92
C PRO A 351 14.93 -16.83 14.76
N GLY A 352 15.45 -17.31 13.63
CA GLY A 352 15.50 -18.73 13.28
C GLY A 352 14.24 -19.30 12.65
N GLN A 353 13.10 -18.62 12.74
CA GLN A 353 11.87 -19.06 12.10
C GLN A 353 11.92 -18.86 10.59
N SER A 354 11.20 -19.72 9.85
CA SER A 354 11.10 -19.65 8.39
C SER A 354 9.65 -19.52 7.95
N TYR A 355 9.42 -18.63 7.01
CA TYR A 355 8.11 -18.36 6.42
C TYR A 355 8.17 -18.52 4.90
N ASP A 356 7.06 -18.86 4.28
CA ASP A 356 6.91 -18.64 2.85
C ASP A 356 6.69 -17.13 2.64
N ILE A 357 7.37 -16.56 1.66
CA ILE A 357 7.17 -15.16 1.25
C ILE A 357 6.67 -15.10 -0.17
N LYS A 358 5.87 -14.08 -0.45
CA LYS A 358 5.42 -13.77 -1.81
C LYS A 358 5.75 -12.32 -2.14
N ILE A 359 6.44 -12.11 -3.26
CA ILE A 359 6.84 -10.81 -3.79
C ILE A 359 6.68 -10.78 -5.30
N ALA A 360 6.03 -9.75 -5.85
CA ALA A 360 5.84 -9.52 -7.30
C ALA A 360 5.41 -10.77 -8.10
N GLY A 361 4.67 -11.71 -7.47
CA GLY A 361 4.23 -12.95 -8.12
C GLY A 361 5.13 -14.16 -7.87
N LYS A 362 6.37 -13.98 -7.43
CA LYS A 362 7.27 -15.07 -7.02
C LYS A 362 6.98 -15.50 -5.58
N LYS A 363 7.01 -16.81 -5.32
CA LYS A 363 6.91 -17.40 -3.99
C LYS A 363 8.22 -18.12 -3.70
N THR A 364 8.82 -17.84 -2.54
CA THR A 364 9.99 -18.52 -2.03
C THR A 364 9.93 -18.59 -0.51
N ARG A 365 10.96 -19.13 0.14
CA ARG A 365 11.07 -19.16 1.59
C ARG A 365 12.09 -18.13 2.06
N ALA A 366 11.79 -17.52 3.22
CA ALA A 366 12.71 -16.68 3.95
C ALA A 366 12.89 -17.18 5.38
N ARG A 367 14.10 -17.15 5.87
CA ARG A 367 14.46 -17.34 7.28
C ARG A 367 14.69 -15.98 7.92
N VAL A 368 14.19 -15.80 9.13
CA VAL A 368 14.47 -14.65 9.97
C VAL A 368 15.82 -14.83 10.63
N ASP A 369 16.80 -14.00 10.30
CA ASP A 369 18.14 -14.08 10.87
C ASP A 369 18.23 -13.28 12.18
N GLY A 370 17.55 -12.14 12.27
CA GLY A 370 17.49 -11.30 13.46
C GLY A 370 16.49 -10.19 13.35
N ILE A 371 16.19 -9.57 14.48
CA ILE A 371 15.39 -8.35 14.59
C ILE A 371 16.33 -7.25 15.06
N ARG A 372 16.54 -6.24 14.22
CA ARG A 372 17.44 -5.13 14.56
C ARG A 372 16.84 -4.23 15.62
N TYR A 373 15.56 -3.90 15.47
CA TYR A 373 14.80 -3.12 16.42
C TYR A 373 13.29 -3.22 16.17
N GLN A 374 12.51 -2.89 17.20
CA GLN A 374 11.09 -2.58 17.09
C GLN A 374 10.90 -1.08 17.26
N VAL A 375 9.96 -0.50 16.51
CA VAL A 375 9.55 0.90 16.64
C VAL A 375 8.49 1.03 17.73
N ASP A 376 8.73 1.89 18.72
CA ASP A 376 7.69 2.34 19.63
C ASP A 376 6.86 3.42 18.94
N ILE A 377 5.61 3.10 18.63
CA ILE A 377 4.71 3.99 17.88
C ILE A 377 4.32 5.28 18.60
N ASN A 378 4.51 5.36 19.92
CA ASN A 378 4.11 6.54 20.70
C ASN A 378 5.13 7.68 20.58
N ASN A 379 6.40 7.32 20.41
CA ASN A 379 7.51 8.27 20.35
C ASN A 379 8.48 8.00 19.18
N LEU A 380 8.14 7.03 18.33
CA LEU A 380 8.93 6.57 17.17
C LEU A 380 10.38 6.18 17.50
N THR A 381 10.69 5.87 18.75
CA THR A 381 12.01 5.41 19.15
C THR A 381 12.21 3.94 18.80
N GLN A 382 13.45 3.57 18.52
CA GLN A 382 13.86 2.20 18.25
C GLN A 382 14.22 1.50 19.55
N ARG A 383 13.72 0.27 19.75
CA ARG A 383 14.02 -0.58 20.89
C ARG A 383 14.53 -1.94 20.42
N GLU A 384 15.59 -2.43 21.05
CA GLU A 384 16.02 -3.81 20.85
C GLU A 384 15.01 -4.76 21.47
N VAL A 385 14.63 -5.79 20.71
CA VAL A 385 13.68 -6.81 21.13
C VAL A 385 14.12 -8.18 20.62
N GLU A 386 13.80 -9.23 21.39
CA GLU A 386 14.08 -10.60 20.95
C GLU A 386 13.03 -11.12 19.95
N ASN A 387 11.81 -10.64 20.04
CA ASN A 387 10.67 -11.08 19.24
C ASN A 387 9.79 -9.90 18.86
N LEU A 388 9.12 -9.98 17.71
CA LEU A 388 8.15 -8.99 17.29
C LEU A 388 6.73 -9.52 17.53
N SER A 389 6.03 -8.93 18.47
CA SER A 389 4.66 -9.32 18.86
C SER A 389 3.61 -8.84 17.86
N LEU A 390 2.37 -9.27 18.02
CA LEU A 390 1.21 -8.80 17.25
C LEU A 390 1.18 -7.26 17.18
N ASN A 391 0.96 -6.73 15.99
CA ASN A 391 0.97 -5.29 15.66
C ASN A 391 2.34 -4.61 15.89
N GLY A 392 3.39 -5.39 16.17
CA GLY A 392 4.75 -4.87 16.24
C GLY A 392 5.24 -4.45 14.85
N ILE A 393 5.96 -3.32 14.82
CA ILE A 393 6.61 -2.81 13.61
C ILE A 393 8.11 -2.74 13.89
N GLY A 394 8.92 -3.34 13.02
CA GLY A 394 10.37 -3.40 13.26
C GLY A 394 11.17 -3.72 12.02
N LEU A 395 12.48 -3.53 12.09
CA LEU A 395 13.42 -3.88 11.04
C LEU A 395 13.99 -5.27 11.28
N VAL A 396 13.85 -6.14 10.30
CA VAL A 396 14.18 -7.57 10.37
C VAL A 396 15.15 -7.94 9.25
N ASP A 397 16.15 -8.74 9.57
CA ASP A 397 17.06 -9.31 8.57
C ASP A 397 16.55 -10.68 8.12
N LEU A 398 16.49 -10.85 6.80
CA LEU A 398 15.99 -12.06 6.14
C LEU A 398 17.06 -12.66 5.23
N THR A 399 17.17 -13.99 5.24
CA THR A 399 17.86 -14.78 4.21
C THR A 399 16.85 -15.58 3.41
N PHE A 400 16.94 -15.53 2.08
CA PHE A 400 16.08 -16.22 1.13
C PHE A 400 16.68 -17.55 0.69
N ASP A 401 15.87 -18.57 0.52
CA ASP A 401 16.30 -19.88 0.00
C ASP A 401 16.84 -19.76 -1.46
N GLU A 402 16.23 -18.85 -2.24
CA GLU A 402 16.64 -18.56 -3.61
C GLU A 402 16.98 -17.08 -3.77
N PRO A 403 17.96 -16.71 -4.61
CA PRO A 403 18.22 -15.32 -4.91
C PRO A 403 16.99 -14.61 -5.50
N LEU A 404 16.69 -13.42 -4.99
CA LEU A 404 15.59 -12.58 -5.42
C LEU A 404 16.08 -11.28 -6.02
N VAL A 405 15.36 -10.79 -7.02
CA VAL A 405 15.58 -9.47 -7.59
C VAL A 405 14.63 -8.50 -6.88
N LEU A 406 15.18 -7.57 -6.12
CA LEU A 406 14.44 -6.70 -5.21
C LEU A 406 14.81 -5.23 -5.45
N ASP A 407 13.81 -4.37 -5.46
CA ASP A 407 13.99 -2.93 -5.28
C ASP A 407 13.72 -2.55 -3.81
N ARG A 408 14.21 -1.39 -3.38
CA ARG A 408 13.76 -0.80 -2.12
C ARG A 408 12.27 -0.45 -2.24
N TYR A 409 11.50 -0.72 -1.21
CA TYR A 409 10.05 -0.46 -1.21
C TYR A 409 9.71 1.01 -1.55
N GLN A 410 10.48 1.94 -1.03
CA GLN A 410 10.29 3.37 -1.29
C GLN A 410 10.48 3.77 -2.76
N GLN A 411 11.22 2.98 -3.53
CA GLN A 411 11.44 3.18 -4.96
C GLN A 411 10.37 2.48 -5.79
N ASN A 412 10.07 1.22 -5.45
CA ASN A 412 9.06 0.43 -6.14
C ASN A 412 8.32 -0.50 -5.17
N PRO A 413 7.09 -0.15 -4.75
CA PRO A 413 6.31 -0.97 -3.83
C PRO A 413 5.95 -2.36 -4.36
N VAL A 414 5.89 -2.55 -5.69
CA VAL A 414 5.52 -3.83 -6.30
C VAL A 414 6.66 -4.85 -6.20
N THR A 415 7.89 -4.40 -6.46
CA THR A 415 9.09 -5.26 -6.45
C THR A 415 9.86 -5.19 -5.12
N GLY A 416 9.44 -4.30 -4.20
CA GLY A 416 9.99 -4.16 -2.86
C GLY A 416 9.03 -4.54 -1.74
N GLY A 417 7.76 -4.84 -2.05
CA GLY A 417 6.75 -5.27 -1.07
C GLY A 417 6.58 -6.77 -1.02
N LEU A 418 6.56 -7.37 0.16
CA LEU A 418 6.37 -8.80 0.35
C LEU A 418 5.37 -9.10 1.48
N ILE A 419 4.80 -10.29 1.45
CA ILE A 419 3.98 -10.83 2.55
C ILE A 419 4.63 -12.08 3.12
N PHE A 420 4.51 -12.22 4.45
CA PHE A 420 4.86 -13.43 5.17
C PHE A 420 3.65 -14.35 5.26
N ILE A 421 3.84 -15.61 4.93
CA ILE A 421 2.79 -16.63 4.94
C ILE A 421 3.24 -17.77 5.86
N ASP A 422 2.42 -18.09 6.84
CA ASP A 422 2.65 -19.25 7.69
C ASP A 422 2.56 -20.54 6.87
N ARG A 423 3.56 -21.39 7.02
CA ARG A 423 3.73 -22.58 6.17
C ARG A 423 2.72 -23.69 6.47
N LEU A 424 2.13 -23.72 7.65
CA LEU A 424 1.17 -24.76 8.05
C LEU A 424 -0.25 -24.34 7.74
N SER A 425 -0.61 -23.11 8.11
CA SER A 425 -1.97 -22.60 7.95
C SER A 425 -2.23 -21.93 6.61
N ASN A 426 -1.18 -21.54 5.86
CA ASN A 426 -1.24 -20.68 4.67
C ASN A 426 -1.86 -19.29 4.93
N VAL A 427 -1.92 -18.84 6.19
CA VAL A 427 -2.41 -17.52 6.57
C VAL A 427 -1.30 -16.49 6.40
N THR A 428 -1.67 -15.30 5.90
CA THR A 428 -0.76 -14.15 5.89
C THR A 428 -0.55 -13.67 7.33
N VAL A 429 0.70 -13.66 7.78
CA VAL A 429 1.10 -13.36 9.16
C VAL A 429 1.89 -12.06 9.29
N GLY A 430 2.28 -11.44 8.19
CA GLY A 430 2.97 -10.16 8.18
C GLY A 430 3.09 -9.55 6.80
N ALA A 431 3.29 -8.25 6.76
CA ALA A 431 3.69 -7.50 5.56
C ALA A 431 5.11 -6.97 5.74
N GLY A 432 5.91 -7.02 4.66
CA GLY A 432 7.28 -6.56 4.66
C GLY A 432 7.55 -5.58 3.54
N MET A 433 8.29 -4.53 3.84
CA MET A 433 8.77 -3.53 2.93
C MET A 433 10.29 -3.59 2.88
N VAL A 434 10.87 -3.96 1.75
CA VAL A 434 12.33 -4.06 1.59
C VAL A 434 12.95 -2.69 1.86
N HIS A 435 13.69 -2.63 2.98
CA HIS A 435 14.43 -1.44 3.37
C HIS A 435 15.71 -1.35 2.56
N GLU A 436 16.52 -2.43 2.56
CA GLU A 436 17.77 -2.53 1.83
C GLU A 436 18.00 -3.96 1.34
N PRO A 437 18.08 -4.18 0.02
CA PRO A 437 18.63 -5.43 -0.52
C PRO A 437 20.10 -5.54 -0.11
N VAL A 438 20.48 -6.63 0.52
CA VAL A 438 21.88 -6.87 0.90
C VAL A 438 22.54 -7.70 -0.20
N SER A 439 23.26 -7.05 -1.10
CA SER A 439 24.23 -7.76 -1.92
C SER A 439 25.31 -8.26 -0.98
N GLN A 440 25.42 -9.58 -0.84
CA GLN A 440 26.71 -10.11 -0.40
C GLN A 440 27.72 -9.47 -1.36
N ALA A 441 28.62 -8.64 -0.85
CA ALA A 441 29.80 -8.33 -1.59
C ALA A 441 30.29 -9.69 -2.07
N THR A 442 30.32 -9.90 -3.38
CA THR A 442 30.94 -11.10 -3.96
C THR A 442 32.28 -11.16 -3.30
N ALA A 443 32.42 -12.00 -2.26
CA ALA A 443 33.69 -12.47 -1.85
C ALA A 443 34.26 -12.97 -3.17
N ALA A 444 35.37 -12.39 -3.60
CA ALA A 444 36.06 -12.84 -4.81
C ALA A 444 36.01 -14.36 -4.74
N PRO A 445 35.57 -15.07 -5.80
CA PRO A 445 35.30 -16.49 -5.71
C PRO A 445 36.47 -17.10 -4.96
N SER A 446 36.22 -17.55 -3.75
CA SER A 446 37.25 -18.16 -2.96
C SER A 446 37.67 -19.35 -3.82
N GLU A 447 38.93 -19.47 -4.09
CA GLU A 447 39.52 -20.56 -4.90
C GLU A 447 39.03 -21.93 -4.39
N PHE A 448 38.38 -21.93 -3.21
CA PHE A 448 37.89 -23.10 -2.46
C PHE A 448 36.43 -22.93 -2.09
N SER A 449 35.62 -23.98 -2.24
CA SER A 449 34.25 -24.06 -1.80
C SER A 449 34.14 -24.00 -0.26
N ALA A 450 32.96 -23.61 0.27
CA ALA A 450 32.70 -23.62 1.71
C ALA A 450 32.98 -25.01 2.34
N PHE A 451 32.61 -26.09 1.63
CA PHE A 451 32.90 -27.46 2.06
C PHE A 451 34.40 -27.75 2.14
N GLU A 452 35.20 -27.33 1.16
CA GLU A 452 36.65 -27.50 1.16
C GLU A 452 37.30 -26.74 2.31
N LEU A 453 36.84 -25.55 2.62
CA LEU A 453 37.32 -24.76 3.76
C LEU A 453 36.98 -25.43 5.10
N GLU A 454 35.75 -25.90 5.29
CA GLU A 454 35.33 -26.62 6.49
C GLU A 454 36.07 -27.93 6.66
N LEU A 455 36.21 -28.71 5.59
CA LEU A 455 36.97 -29.95 5.58
C LEU A 455 38.44 -29.71 5.92
N ASN A 456 39.05 -28.68 5.33
CA ASN A 456 40.44 -28.30 5.64
C ASN A 456 40.61 -27.93 7.10
N ALA A 457 39.70 -27.10 7.66
CA ALA A 457 39.72 -26.72 9.07
C ALA A 457 39.55 -27.94 10.00
N LEU A 458 38.67 -28.88 9.64
CA LEU A 458 38.47 -30.13 10.40
C LEU A 458 39.69 -31.02 10.33
N VAL A 459 40.28 -31.21 9.16
CA VAL A 459 41.52 -31.99 8.98
C VAL A 459 42.68 -31.39 9.80
N ARG A 460 42.89 -30.10 9.72
CA ARG A 460 43.93 -29.40 10.51
C ARG A 460 43.74 -29.55 12.01
N ARG A 461 42.50 -29.51 12.47
CA ARG A 461 42.15 -29.61 13.90
C ARG A 461 42.30 -31.02 14.46
N HIS A 462 41.89 -32.04 13.71
CA HIS A 462 41.79 -33.41 14.19
C HIS A 462 42.95 -34.32 13.70
N PHE A 463 43.59 -33.94 12.58
CA PHE A 463 44.70 -34.71 11.93
C PHE A 463 45.90 -33.81 11.60
N PRO A 464 46.46 -33.10 12.62
CA PRO A 464 47.57 -32.15 12.35
C PRO A 464 48.81 -32.81 11.72
N HIS A 465 48.97 -34.10 11.93
CA HIS A 465 50.06 -34.90 11.33
C HIS A 465 49.93 -35.12 9.81
N TRP A 466 48.77 -34.81 9.20
CA TRP A 466 48.61 -34.83 7.73
C TRP A 466 49.23 -33.62 7.05
N GLY A 467 49.64 -32.60 7.78
CA GLY A 467 50.31 -31.42 7.25
C GLY A 467 49.44 -30.59 6.29
N ALA A 468 48.12 -30.61 6.45
CA ALA A 468 47.21 -29.82 5.61
C ALA A 468 47.51 -28.31 5.78
N ARG A 469 47.77 -27.61 4.67
CA ARG A 469 48.01 -26.16 4.67
C ARG A 469 46.71 -25.40 4.98
N ASP A 470 46.86 -24.21 5.56
CA ASP A 470 45.73 -23.30 5.74
C ASP A 470 45.32 -22.70 4.39
N LEU A 471 44.14 -23.05 3.92
CA LEU A 471 43.60 -22.52 2.66
C LEU A 471 43.25 -21.05 2.72
N LEU A 472 43.14 -20.47 3.93
CA LEU A 472 42.86 -19.04 4.16
C LEU A 472 44.11 -18.26 4.63
N GLY A 473 45.20 -18.89 4.90
CA GLY A 473 46.28 -18.36 5.72
C GLY A 473 47.59 -18.01 5.05
N ASP A 474 47.70 -17.97 3.71
CA ASP A 474 48.94 -17.49 3.04
C ASP A 474 48.59 -16.55 1.88
N LYS A 475 48.43 -15.27 2.19
CA LYS A 475 48.72 -14.17 1.25
C LYS A 475 49.68 -13.21 1.89
#